data_0e87c881b2062f2a2ae0ed8e6da7a4b3
#
_entry.id   0e87c881b2062f2a2ae0ed8e6da7a4b3
#
_cell.length_a   1.000
_cell.length_b   1.000
_cell.length_c   1.000
_cell.angle_alpha   90.00
_cell.angle_beta   90.00
_cell.angle_gamma   90.00
#
_symmetry.space_group_name_H-M   'P 1'
#
loop_
_entity.id
_entity.type
_entity.pdbx_description
1 polymer ?
#
loop_
_entity_poly.entity_id
_entity_poly.type
_entity_poly.pdbx_seq_one_letter_code
_entity_poly.pdbx_strand_id
1 'polypeptide(L)'
;PETVETSTGNGAIPHFLQWDERWGYSSYGTSTIASSGCGPTCMSMVIVGLTGDTTATPYRLAKYSEENGFIDGENNTYWAFLDSAARQWGLSCQEGMMDEETLAARLQAGNPVICSMLPGDFTDGGHFIVLTSYENGQVTVNDPFSISNTEKTWNYSDISGQIKEMWTVSRG
;
A
#
# COMPACT_ATOMS: atom_id res chain seq x y z
N PRO A 1 -6.21 -18.03 3.49
CA PRO A 1 -7.33 -18.03 2.55
C PRO A 1 -6.87 -17.72 1.14
N GLU A 2 -7.61 -18.22 0.15
CA GLU A 2 -7.29 -18.00 -1.25
C GLU A 2 -7.83 -16.67 -1.77
N THR A 3 -8.78 -16.07 -1.06
CA THR A 3 -9.38 -14.79 -1.43
C THR A 3 -9.57 -13.89 -0.22
N VAL A 4 -9.74 -12.60 -0.50
CA VAL A 4 -10.02 -11.58 0.51
C VAL A 4 -11.37 -10.92 0.24
N GLU A 5 -11.91 -10.25 1.26
CA GLU A 5 -13.12 -9.46 1.13
C GLU A 5 -12.80 -8.06 0.63
N THR A 6 -13.75 -7.43 -0.07
CA THR A 6 -13.60 -6.09 -0.64
C THR A 6 -14.38 -5.01 0.09
N SER A 7 -15.15 -5.39 1.11
CA SER A 7 -16.12 -4.50 1.76
C SER A 7 -15.53 -3.61 2.85
N THR A 8 -14.25 -3.79 3.19
CA THR A 8 -13.59 -3.03 4.24
C THR A 8 -12.56 -2.08 3.65
N GLY A 9 -12.64 -0.80 3.97
CA GLY A 9 -11.67 0.17 3.50
C GLY A 9 -12.30 1.52 3.23
N ASN A 10 -11.50 2.46 2.75
CA ASN A 10 -11.94 3.81 2.43
C ASN A 10 -12.26 3.89 0.94
N GLY A 11 -13.55 4.10 0.63
CA GLY A 11 -14.01 4.14 -0.76
C GLY A 11 -13.86 2.79 -1.45
N ALA A 12 -13.26 2.77 -2.65
CA ALA A 12 -13.12 1.57 -3.46
C ALA A 12 -11.91 0.71 -3.09
N ILE A 13 -10.98 1.25 -2.28
CA ILE A 13 -9.76 0.53 -1.91
C ILE A 13 -9.96 -0.12 -0.53
N PRO A 14 -10.01 -1.47 -0.47
CA PRO A 14 -10.20 -2.15 0.82
C PRO A 14 -8.99 -1.98 1.73
N HIS A 15 -9.21 -2.10 3.03
CA HIS A 15 -8.14 -2.04 4.03
C HIS A 15 -7.80 -3.44 4.52
N PHE A 16 -6.56 -3.86 4.34
CA PHE A 16 -6.04 -5.11 4.88
C PHE A 16 -4.92 -4.80 5.86
N LEU A 17 -4.85 -5.60 6.92
CA LEU A 17 -3.78 -5.49 7.92
C LEU A 17 -2.75 -6.59 7.66
N GLN A 18 -1.47 -6.22 7.64
CA GLN A 18 -0.41 -7.19 7.42
C GLN A 18 -0.34 -8.24 8.52
N TRP A 19 -0.78 -7.88 9.73
CA TRP A 19 -0.80 -8.80 10.87
C TRP A 19 -2.11 -9.56 11.03
N ASP A 20 -3.05 -9.47 10.09
CA ASP A 20 -4.26 -10.30 10.09
C ASP A 20 -3.87 -11.77 10.13
N GLU A 21 -4.49 -12.55 11.03
CA GLU A 21 -4.11 -13.95 11.26
C GLU A 21 -4.24 -14.83 10.00
N ARG A 22 -5.04 -14.41 9.04
CA ARG A 22 -5.23 -15.18 7.79
C ARG A 22 -3.94 -15.30 6.97
N TRP A 23 -3.01 -14.38 7.11
CA TRP A 23 -1.72 -14.41 6.39
C TRP A 23 -0.53 -13.93 7.23
N GLY A 24 -0.77 -13.28 8.35
CA GLY A 24 0.30 -12.64 9.14
C GLY A 24 1.36 -13.57 9.65
N TYR A 25 1.02 -14.82 9.94
CA TYR A 25 1.98 -15.81 10.42
C TYR A 25 2.83 -16.42 9.31
N SER A 26 2.46 -16.23 8.04
CA SER A 26 3.20 -16.78 6.91
C SER A 26 4.55 -16.09 6.79
N SER A 27 5.54 -16.86 6.34
CA SER A 27 6.90 -16.33 6.19
C SER A 27 6.98 -15.29 5.08
N TYR A 28 7.82 -14.29 5.30
CA TYR A 28 8.23 -13.32 4.29
C TYR A 28 9.73 -13.09 4.50
N GLY A 29 10.54 -13.67 3.61
CA GLY A 29 11.98 -13.75 3.83
C GLY A 29 12.29 -14.61 5.06
N THR A 30 13.07 -14.07 5.98
CA THR A 30 13.39 -14.72 7.25
C THR A 30 12.47 -14.25 8.39
N SER A 31 11.47 -13.42 8.08
CA SER A 31 10.50 -12.88 9.03
C SER A 31 9.10 -13.37 8.66
N THR A 32 8.08 -12.57 8.97
CA THR A 32 6.67 -12.87 8.69
C THR A 32 6.02 -11.70 7.95
N ILE A 33 4.88 -11.97 7.33
CA ILE A 33 4.09 -10.90 6.70
C ILE A 33 3.66 -9.88 7.76
N ALA A 34 3.30 -10.33 8.96
CA ALA A 34 2.92 -9.43 10.05
C ALA A 34 4.01 -8.41 10.38
N SER A 35 5.28 -8.82 10.32
CA SER A 35 6.40 -7.95 10.68
C SER A 35 6.95 -7.16 9.52
N SER A 36 6.96 -7.72 8.31
CA SER A 36 7.71 -7.15 7.19
C SER A 36 6.89 -6.96 5.91
N GLY A 37 5.61 -7.30 5.93
CA GLY A 37 4.77 -7.37 4.74
C GLY A 37 4.02 -6.09 4.37
N CYS A 38 4.47 -4.90 4.78
CA CYS A 38 3.74 -3.67 4.46
C CYS A 38 3.64 -3.40 2.95
N GLY A 39 4.71 -3.63 2.20
CA GLY A 39 4.71 -3.46 0.75
C GLY A 39 3.73 -4.38 0.04
N PRO A 40 3.86 -5.70 0.23
CA PRO A 40 2.90 -6.66 -0.33
C PRO A 40 1.45 -6.39 0.08
N THR A 41 1.20 -6.00 1.33
CA THR A 41 -0.15 -5.71 1.80
C THR A 41 -0.72 -4.46 1.12
N CYS A 42 0.08 -3.40 0.96
CA CYS A 42 -0.34 -2.22 0.22
C CYS A 42 -0.70 -2.55 -1.23
N MET A 43 0.14 -3.34 -1.91
CA MET A 43 -0.16 -3.73 -3.29
C MET A 43 -1.40 -4.60 -3.39
N SER A 44 -1.61 -5.49 -2.43
CA SER A 44 -2.84 -6.30 -2.36
C SER A 44 -4.07 -5.39 -2.30
N MET A 45 -4.09 -4.41 -1.39
CA MET A 45 -5.21 -3.48 -1.27
C MET A 45 -5.50 -2.76 -2.59
N VAL A 46 -4.46 -2.25 -3.23
CA VAL A 46 -4.57 -1.48 -4.46
C VAL A 46 -5.06 -2.35 -5.62
N ILE A 47 -4.49 -3.54 -5.78
CA ILE A 47 -4.87 -4.46 -6.86
C ILE A 47 -6.33 -4.90 -6.69
N VAL A 48 -6.70 -5.33 -5.49
CA VAL A 48 -8.08 -5.75 -5.22
C VAL A 48 -9.04 -4.59 -5.49
N GLY A 49 -8.70 -3.39 -5.01
CA GLY A 49 -9.56 -2.22 -5.20
C GLY A 49 -9.74 -1.82 -6.65
N LEU A 50 -8.67 -1.87 -7.44
CA LEU A 50 -8.73 -1.41 -8.84
C LEU A 50 -9.20 -2.50 -9.82
N THR A 51 -8.94 -3.76 -9.55
CA THR A 51 -9.25 -4.85 -10.48
C THR A 51 -10.41 -5.74 -10.06
N GLY A 52 -10.73 -5.77 -8.76
CA GLY A 52 -11.71 -6.73 -8.23
C GLY A 52 -11.16 -8.15 -8.10
N ASP A 53 -9.87 -8.36 -8.34
CA ASP A 53 -9.25 -9.69 -8.22
C ASP A 53 -9.00 -10.01 -6.75
N THR A 54 -9.95 -10.66 -6.11
CA THR A 54 -9.87 -11.01 -4.68
C THR A 54 -8.84 -12.11 -4.39
N THR A 55 -8.25 -12.71 -5.41
CA THR A 55 -7.16 -13.69 -5.22
C THR A 55 -5.81 -13.01 -5.00
N ALA A 56 -5.72 -11.69 -5.24
CA ALA A 56 -4.50 -10.92 -5.00
C ALA A 56 -4.36 -10.58 -3.49
N THR A 57 -4.27 -11.60 -2.67
CA THR A 57 -4.17 -11.49 -1.21
C THR A 57 -2.79 -10.98 -0.79
N PRO A 58 -2.63 -10.44 0.44
CA PRO A 58 -1.31 -10.12 0.95
C PRO A 58 -0.34 -11.30 0.88
N TYR A 59 -0.83 -12.53 1.14
CA TYR A 59 -0.01 -13.73 1.01
C TYR A 59 0.52 -13.89 -0.42
N ARG A 60 -0.37 -13.79 -1.42
CA ARG A 60 0.02 -13.96 -2.82
C ARG A 60 1.02 -12.90 -3.27
N LEU A 61 0.82 -11.65 -2.85
CA LEU A 61 1.75 -10.57 -3.19
C LEU A 61 3.10 -10.77 -2.50
N ALA A 62 3.13 -11.26 -1.27
CA ALA A 62 4.36 -11.59 -0.57
C ALA A 62 5.14 -12.70 -1.30
N LYS A 63 4.45 -13.73 -1.77
CA LYS A 63 5.09 -14.81 -2.53
C LYS A 63 5.60 -14.33 -3.87
N TYR A 64 4.84 -13.50 -4.55
CA TYR A 64 5.30 -12.86 -5.79
C TYR A 64 6.60 -12.08 -5.56
N SER A 65 6.65 -11.31 -4.49
CA SER A 65 7.84 -10.53 -4.13
C SER A 65 9.05 -11.44 -3.91
N GLU A 66 8.89 -12.50 -3.12
CA GLU A 66 9.98 -13.44 -2.85
C GLU A 66 10.45 -14.15 -4.12
N GLU A 67 9.51 -14.63 -4.93
CA GLU A 67 9.82 -15.40 -6.13
C GLU A 67 10.54 -14.58 -7.20
N ASN A 68 10.36 -13.26 -7.17
CA ASN A 68 10.96 -12.35 -8.15
C ASN A 68 12.12 -11.54 -7.59
N GLY A 69 12.58 -11.87 -6.38
CA GLY A 69 13.77 -11.26 -5.80
C GLY A 69 13.57 -9.83 -5.31
N PHE A 70 12.36 -9.46 -4.91
CA PHE A 70 12.05 -8.10 -4.46
C PHE A 70 12.17 -7.90 -2.95
N ILE A 71 12.82 -8.81 -2.24
CA ILE A 71 13.05 -8.71 -0.81
C ILE A 71 14.56 -8.79 -0.55
N ASP A 72 15.08 -7.91 0.32
CA ASP A 72 16.51 -7.91 0.65
C ASP A 72 16.81 -8.82 1.86
N GLY A 73 18.09 -8.88 2.25
CA GLY A 73 18.53 -9.73 3.36
C GLY A 73 18.00 -9.32 4.73
N GLU A 74 17.46 -8.12 4.86
CA GLU A 74 16.85 -7.62 6.09
C GLU A 74 15.33 -7.63 6.02
N ASN A 75 14.79 -8.30 5.00
CA ASN A 75 13.34 -8.46 4.77
C ASN A 75 12.63 -7.16 4.38
N ASN A 76 13.36 -6.18 3.85
CA ASN A 76 12.76 -4.98 3.26
C ASN A 76 12.33 -5.28 1.83
N THR A 77 11.17 -4.77 1.44
CA THR A 77 10.70 -4.89 0.06
C THR A 77 11.35 -3.80 -0.79
N TYR A 78 11.98 -4.20 -1.91
CA TYR A 78 12.52 -3.23 -2.85
C TYR A 78 11.42 -2.42 -3.51
N TRP A 79 11.68 -1.16 -3.79
CA TRP A 79 10.72 -0.26 -4.45
C TRP A 79 10.29 -0.77 -5.83
N ALA A 80 11.18 -1.45 -6.54
CA ALA A 80 10.86 -2.03 -7.85
C ALA A 80 9.71 -3.04 -7.81
N PHE A 81 9.44 -3.64 -6.65
CA PHE A 81 8.30 -4.53 -6.47
C PHE A 81 6.98 -3.85 -6.84
N LEU A 82 6.81 -2.58 -6.48
CA LEU A 82 5.53 -1.88 -6.67
C LEU A 82 5.17 -1.78 -8.16
N ASP A 83 6.09 -1.34 -8.99
CA ASP A 83 5.87 -1.26 -10.43
C ASP A 83 5.67 -2.64 -11.04
N SER A 84 6.51 -3.59 -10.66
CA SER A 84 6.43 -4.96 -11.18
C SER A 84 5.10 -5.63 -10.86
N ALA A 85 4.65 -5.54 -9.62
CA ALA A 85 3.39 -6.15 -9.20
C ALA A 85 2.19 -5.47 -9.89
N ALA A 86 2.20 -4.14 -9.99
CA ALA A 86 1.14 -3.43 -10.69
C ALA A 86 1.00 -3.94 -12.13
N ARG A 87 2.10 -4.02 -12.85
CA ARG A 87 2.11 -4.49 -14.25
C ARG A 87 1.67 -5.94 -14.36
N GLN A 88 2.07 -6.79 -13.43
CA GLN A 88 1.70 -8.21 -13.42
C GLN A 88 0.18 -8.38 -13.34
N TRP A 89 -0.51 -7.48 -12.66
CA TRP A 89 -1.98 -7.51 -12.54
C TRP A 89 -2.67 -6.55 -13.52
N GLY A 90 -1.97 -6.09 -14.56
CA GLY A 90 -2.58 -5.31 -15.64
C GLY A 90 -2.81 -3.84 -15.31
N LEU A 91 -2.13 -3.32 -14.30
CA LEU A 91 -2.27 -1.92 -13.87
C LEU A 91 -1.07 -1.10 -14.34
N SER A 92 -1.26 0.22 -14.38
CA SER A 92 -0.19 1.18 -14.62
C SER A 92 0.33 1.69 -13.30
N CYS A 93 1.63 1.93 -13.21
CA CYS A 93 2.27 2.45 -12.00
C CYS A 93 3.24 3.57 -12.41
N GLN A 94 3.12 4.71 -11.75
CA GLN A 94 3.98 5.86 -12.02
C GLN A 94 4.65 6.30 -10.74
N GLU A 95 5.96 6.11 -10.66
CA GLU A 95 6.77 6.55 -9.53
C GLU A 95 7.16 8.00 -9.68
N GLY A 96 7.08 8.75 -8.61
CA GLY A 96 7.57 10.13 -8.53
C GLY A 96 6.83 10.94 -7.50
N MET A 97 7.58 11.82 -6.82
CA MET A 97 6.99 12.79 -5.90
C MET A 97 6.14 13.77 -6.68
N MET A 98 5.00 14.13 -6.11
CA MET A 98 4.05 15.05 -6.71
C MET A 98 3.83 16.24 -5.79
N ASP A 99 3.52 17.41 -6.37
CA ASP A 99 2.99 18.49 -5.57
C ASP A 99 1.56 18.14 -5.11
N GLU A 100 1.06 18.90 -4.16
CA GLU A 100 -0.25 18.60 -3.55
C GLU A 100 -1.39 18.69 -4.58
N GLU A 101 -1.33 19.62 -5.51
CA GLU A 101 -2.36 19.79 -6.53
C GLU A 101 -2.43 18.54 -7.44
N THR A 102 -1.30 18.04 -7.89
CA THR A 102 -1.23 16.84 -8.73
C THR A 102 -1.70 15.61 -7.95
N LEU A 103 -1.25 15.47 -6.71
CA LEU A 103 -1.68 14.38 -5.85
C LEU A 103 -3.19 14.40 -5.66
N ALA A 104 -3.75 15.57 -5.34
CA ALA A 104 -5.19 15.73 -5.15
C ALA A 104 -5.97 15.29 -6.39
N ALA A 105 -5.52 15.72 -7.58
CA ALA A 105 -6.19 15.35 -8.82
C ALA A 105 -6.19 13.85 -9.05
N ARG A 106 -5.07 13.16 -8.77
CA ARG A 106 -4.99 11.72 -8.94
C ARG A 106 -5.89 10.96 -7.97
N LEU A 107 -5.89 11.36 -6.71
CA LEU A 107 -6.76 10.74 -5.71
C LEU A 107 -8.24 10.98 -6.03
N GLN A 108 -8.59 12.18 -6.46
CA GLN A 108 -9.97 12.52 -6.84
C GLN A 108 -10.43 11.77 -8.09
N ALA A 109 -9.48 11.38 -8.96
CA ALA A 109 -9.78 10.55 -10.13
C ALA A 109 -9.93 9.06 -9.77
N GLY A 110 -9.76 8.69 -8.50
CA GLY A 110 -9.88 7.31 -8.04
C GLY A 110 -8.59 6.50 -8.13
N ASN A 111 -7.45 7.15 -8.32
CA ASN A 111 -6.16 6.48 -8.41
C ASN A 111 -5.44 6.55 -7.06
N PRO A 112 -5.26 5.40 -6.37
CA PRO A 112 -4.55 5.39 -5.10
C PRO A 112 -3.06 5.70 -5.28
N VAL A 113 -2.46 6.24 -4.22
CA VAL A 113 -1.05 6.56 -4.21
C VAL A 113 -0.38 5.83 -3.04
N ILE A 114 0.56 4.95 -3.35
CA ILE A 114 1.36 4.27 -2.34
C ILE A 114 2.52 5.19 -1.98
N CYS A 115 2.77 5.36 -0.69
CA CYS A 115 3.84 6.20 -0.18
C CYS A 115 4.82 5.40 0.65
N SER A 116 6.12 5.59 0.38
CA SER A 116 7.19 5.14 1.26
C SER A 116 7.39 6.23 2.31
N MET A 117 7.32 5.88 3.59
CA MET A 117 7.30 6.83 4.69
C MET A 117 8.62 6.87 5.43
N LEU A 118 9.04 8.08 5.78
CA LEU A 118 10.13 8.34 6.73
C LEU A 118 9.61 8.15 8.16
N PRO A 119 10.51 8.03 9.15
CA PRO A 119 10.08 8.00 10.55
C PRO A 119 9.19 9.18 10.91
N GLY A 120 8.10 8.91 11.61
CA GLY A 120 7.11 9.92 12.00
C GLY A 120 5.84 9.28 12.52
N ASP A 121 4.70 9.79 12.09
CA ASP A 121 3.40 9.34 12.59
C ASP A 121 3.04 7.90 12.21
N PHE A 122 3.67 7.35 11.19
CA PHE A 122 3.31 6.04 10.64
C PHE A 122 4.31 4.95 10.98
N THR A 123 5.53 5.30 11.36
CA THR A 123 6.59 4.31 11.59
C THR A 123 7.74 4.94 12.35
N ASP A 124 8.50 4.11 13.05
CA ASP A 124 9.77 4.50 13.67
C ASP A 124 10.95 4.33 12.71
N GLY A 125 10.76 3.56 11.66
CA GLY A 125 11.80 3.26 10.67
C GLY A 125 11.35 3.57 9.25
N GLY A 126 10.97 2.55 8.50
CA GLY A 126 10.40 2.66 7.15
C GLY A 126 9.08 1.94 7.08
N HIS A 127 8.19 2.39 6.19
CA HIS A 127 6.86 1.81 6.06
C HIS A 127 6.25 2.23 4.73
N PHE A 128 5.26 1.46 4.26
CA PHE A 128 4.43 1.85 3.13
C PHE A 128 3.00 2.04 3.61
N ILE A 129 2.35 3.06 3.10
CA ILE A 129 0.92 3.31 3.30
C ILE A 129 0.27 3.60 1.96
N VAL A 130 -1.06 3.57 1.90
CA VAL A 130 -1.83 3.93 0.71
C VAL A 130 -2.67 5.15 1.00
N LEU A 131 -2.51 6.21 0.20
CA LEU A 131 -3.43 7.34 0.22
C LEU A 131 -4.61 7.00 -0.68
N THR A 132 -5.84 7.19 -0.19
CA THR A 132 -7.04 6.73 -0.87
C THR A 132 -8.02 7.83 -1.26
N SER A 133 -7.94 9.01 -0.66
CA SER A 133 -8.81 10.14 -1.03
C SER A 133 -8.17 11.46 -0.65
N TYR A 134 -8.66 12.52 -1.27
CA TYR A 134 -8.26 13.90 -0.97
C TYR A 134 -9.48 14.80 -1.03
N GLU A 135 -9.69 15.58 0.02
CA GLU A 135 -10.76 16.57 0.07
C GLU A 135 -10.34 17.72 0.99
N ASN A 136 -10.33 18.93 0.47
CA ASN A 136 -10.06 20.16 1.26
C ASN A 136 -8.78 20.07 2.11
N GLY A 137 -7.70 19.61 1.51
CA GLY A 137 -6.41 19.51 2.20
C GLY A 137 -6.26 18.30 3.11
N GLN A 138 -7.29 17.45 3.18
CA GLN A 138 -7.25 16.25 4.01
C GLN A 138 -7.23 14.97 3.16
N VAL A 139 -6.50 13.99 3.63
CA VAL A 139 -6.39 12.68 2.97
C VAL A 139 -6.88 11.58 3.90
N THR A 140 -7.39 10.51 3.31
CA THR A 140 -7.58 9.25 4.02
C THR A 140 -6.45 8.30 3.65
N VAL A 141 -6.12 7.43 4.61
CA VAL A 141 -4.98 6.53 4.53
C VAL A 141 -5.47 5.11 4.81
N ASN A 142 -4.99 4.15 4.03
CA ASN A 142 -5.03 2.74 4.44
C ASN A 142 -3.62 2.38 4.90
N ASP A 143 -3.45 2.25 6.21
CA ASP A 143 -2.20 1.85 6.82
C ASP A 143 -2.23 0.33 7.03
N PRO A 144 -1.32 -0.44 6.41
CA PRO A 144 -1.36 -1.90 6.54
C PRO A 144 -1.03 -2.39 7.94
N PHE A 145 -0.59 -1.52 8.84
CA PHE A 145 -0.25 -1.91 10.21
C PHE A 145 -1.20 -1.33 11.26
N SER A 146 -1.89 -0.22 10.98
CA SER A 146 -2.62 0.54 12.01
C SER A 146 -4.08 0.75 11.64
N ILE A 147 -4.96 0.24 12.50
CA ILE A 147 -6.39 0.50 12.39
C ILE A 147 -6.66 1.98 12.69
N SER A 148 -6.08 2.51 13.76
CA SER A 148 -6.34 3.89 14.17
C SER A 148 -5.88 4.92 13.13
N ASN A 149 -4.75 4.70 12.47
CA ASN A 149 -4.29 5.59 11.41
C ASN A 149 -5.22 5.56 10.20
N THR A 150 -5.89 4.44 9.97
CA THR A 150 -6.80 4.25 8.85
C THR A 150 -8.17 4.86 9.11
N GLU A 151 -8.59 4.90 10.37
CA GLU A 151 -9.94 5.37 10.74
C GLU A 151 -10.08 6.89 10.78
N LYS A 152 -9.00 7.64 10.77
CA LYS A 152 -9.06 9.09 10.84
C LYS A 152 -8.61 9.73 9.53
N THR A 153 -8.96 11.01 9.34
CA THR A 153 -8.43 11.81 8.24
C THR A 153 -7.18 12.54 8.72
N TRP A 154 -6.31 12.87 7.76
CA TRP A 154 -5.05 13.54 8.03
C TRP A 154 -4.97 14.83 7.25
N ASN A 155 -4.52 15.90 7.88
CA ASN A 155 -4.14 17.09 7.12
C ASN A 155 -2.91 16.76 6.30
N TYR A 156 -2.99 16.90 4.99
CA TYR A 156 -1.87 16.54 4.13
C TYR A 156 -0.60 17.32 4.49
N SER A 157 -0.75 18.59 4.88
CA SER A 157 0.39 19.41 5.31
C SER A 157 1.13 18.84 6.52
N ASP A 158 0.45 18.06 7.36
CA ASP A 158 1.07 17.46 8.54
C ASP A 158 1.87 16.22 8.20
N ILE A 159 1.57 15.54 7.09
CA ILE A 159 2.22 14.28 6.73
C ILE A 159 3.11 14.38 5.49
N SER A 160 2.97 15.43 4.69
CA SER A 160 3.69 15.55 3.43
C SER A 160 5.21 15.48 3.61
N GLY A 161 5.75 16.07 4.66
CA GLY A 161 7.19 16.02 4.96
C GLY A 161 7.70 14.66 5.41
N GLN A 162 6.80 13.71 5.68
CA GLN A 162 7.16 12.34 6.06
C GLN A 162 7.17 11.38 4.88
N ILE A 163 6.83 11.86 3.67
CA ILE A 163 6.77 11.02 2.48
C ILE A 163 8.12 11.05 1.78
N LYS A 164 8.71 9.87 1.56
CA LYS A 164 9.99 9.71 0.90
C LYS A 164 9.86 9.53 -0.60
N GLU A 165 8.84 8.79 -1.05
CA GLU A 165 8.55 8.55 -2.47
C GLU A 165 7.09 8.16 -2.65
N MET A 166 6.56 8.38 -3.85
CA MET A 166 5.16 8.10 -4.19
C MET A 166 5.07 7.24 -5.45
N TRP A 167 4.06 6.37 -5.49
CA TRP A 167 3.69 5.58 -6.68
C TRP A 167 2.19 5.70 -6.90
N THR A 168 1.80 6.28 -8.02
CA THR A 168 0.40 6.33 -8.43
C THR A 168 0.08 5.06 -9.20
N VAL A 169 -0.97 4.36 -8.79
CA VAL A 169 -1.42 3.15 -9.46
C VAL A 169 -2.80 3.41 -10.08
N SER A 170 -2.97 2.98 -11.32
CA SER A 170 -4.21 3.23 -12.07
C SER A 170 -4.51 2.08 -13.02
N ARG A 171 -5.74 2.10 -13.51
CA ARG A 171 -6.18 1.11 -14.51
C ARG A 171 -5.55 1.34 -15.91
N GLY A 172 -4.89 2.45 -16.08
CA GLY A 172 -4.22 2.78 -17.34
C GLY A 172 -4.86 3.96 -18.06
#